data_7e9d07e22fc5f8b4359f23d2aed0bdb2
#
_entry.id   7e9d07e22fc5f8b4359f23d2aed0bdb2
#
_cell.length_a   1.000
_cell.length_b   1.000
_cell.length_c   1.000
_cell.angle_alpha   90.00
_cell.angle_beta   90.00
_cell.angle_gamma   90.00
#
_symmetry.space_group_name_H-M   'P 1'
#
loop_
_entity.id
_entity.type
_entity.pdbx_description
1 polymer ?
#
loop_
_entity_poly.entity_id
_entity_poly.type
_entity_poly.pdbx_seq_one_letter_code
_entity_poly.pdbx_strand_id
1 'polypeptide(L)'
;MKKIKHKGFLIALVSALIISSSFIACDMKGNKSNVENEKANLENNTQKDEASSNKENSTDNTSEKSNSNAEATKNRFEGLKTTSEDMNIPVLCYHDVTPNNPNNNELLVNPEKFKEQLQYLKDNNYTPITLDELYDYLRNNKPIPEKSVVITLDDGYKGNYEYAYPLLKEFKFPATIFVISNYVGAQDYMIADQLKEMSNNGIEIESHTFKHDDLSTLDEAKQLETLKDSKVALEKIIGKPVDFVAYPFGRYNSSTRVAAEKAGYKLGFNLNGNFTDRKDNNFNMDRIYVSNNDSLQKFESRLTGR
;
A
#
# COMPACT_ATOMS: atom_id res chain seq x y z
N MET A 1 5.41 -67.32 -0.33
CA MET A 1 6.54 -66.66 -1.01
C MET A 1 6.07 -66.16 -2.37
N LYS A 2 5.79 -64.86 -2.51
CA LYS A 2 5.44 -64.21 -3.79
C LYS A 2 6.49 -63.17 -4.09
N LYS A 3 7.17 -63.29 -5.22
CA LYS A 3 8.22 -62.41 -5.72
C LYS A 3 7.61 -61.14 -6.26
N ILE A 4 8.07 -59.98 -5.77
CA ILE A 4 7.75 -58.67 -6.27
C ILE A 4 8.79 -58.31 -7.36
N LYS A 5 8.28 -58.00 -8.57
CA LYS A 5 9.09 -57.55 -9.71
C LYS A 5 9.24 -56.04 -9.65
N HIS A 6 10.47 -55.53 -9.58
CA HIS A 6 10.78 -54.12 -9.81
C HIS A 6 10.69 -53.79 -11.32
N LYS A 7 9.86 -52.77 -11.67
CA LYS A 7 9.92 -52.13 -12.96
C LYS A 7 10.74 -50.83 -12.85
N GLY A 8 11.88 -50.84 -13.52
CA GLY A 8 12.71 -49.65 -13.65
C GLY A 8 12.00 -48.55 -14.49
N PHE A 9 12.13 -47.32 -14.03
CA PHE A 9 11.62 -46.12 -14.71
C PHE A 9 12.80 -45.47 -15.42
N LEU A 10 12.68 -45.39 -16.74
CA LEU A 10 13.65 -44.80 -17.65
C LEU A 10 13.54 -43.27 -17.60
N ILE A 11 14.62 -42.61 -17.23
CA ILE A 11 14.73 -41.15 -17.27
C ILE A 11 15.15 -40.74 -18.68
N ALA A 12 14.29 -40.04 -19.39
CA ALA A 12 14.61 -39.41 -20.67
C ALA A 12 15.22 -38.01 -20.43
N LEU A 13 16.48 -37.86 -20.82
CA LEU A 13 17.16 -36.57 -20.93
C LEU A 13 16.57 -35.78 -22.13
N VAL A 14 16.08 -34.59 -21.87
CA VAL A 14 15.74 -33.60 -22.92
C VAL A 14 16.87 -32.58 -22.97
N SER A 15 17.53 -32.55 -24.10
CA SER A 15 18.64 -31.68 -24.45
C SER A 15 18.18 -30.24 -24.64
N ALA A 16 18.85 -29.30 -24.00
CA ALA A 16 18.69 -27.87 -24.19
C ALA A 16 19.26 -27.42 -25.55
N LEU A 17 18.44 -26.79 -26.37
CA LEU A 17 18.87 -26.08 -27.57
C LEU A 17 19.25 -24.65 -27.18
N ILE A 18 20.53 -24.33 -27.33
CA ILE A 18 21.05 -22.95 -27.20
C ILE A 18 20.84 -22.26 -28.54
N ILE A 19 19.99 -21.22 -28.57
CA ILE A 19 19.88 -20.33 -29.72
C ILE A 19 20.75 -19.10 -29.42
N SER A 20 21.86 -19.01 -30.12
CA SER A 20 22.73 -17.85 -30.18
C SER A 20 22.15 -16.80 -31.13
N SER A 21 21.71 -15.66 -30.63
CA SER A 21 21.35 -14.51 -31.43
C SER A 21 22.54 -13.56 -31.55
N SER A 22 22.96 -13.40 -32.80
CA SER A 22 24.07 -12.55 -33.27
C SER A 22 23.72 -11.07 -33.12
N PHE A 23 24.61 -10.31 -32.49
CA PHE A 23 24.60 -8.85 -32.51
C PHE A 23 25.00 -8.34 -33.89
N ILE A 24 24.12 -7.55 -34.51
CA ILE A 24 24.47 -6.71 -35.66
C ILE A 24 24.80 -5.32 -35.09
N ALA A 25 26.07 -4.99 -35.12
CA ALA A 25 26.56 -3.64 -34.87
C ALA A 25 26.37 -2.80 -36.16
N CYS A 26 25.59 -1.74 -36.08
CA CYS A 26 25.56 -0.72 -37.14
C CYS A 26 26.45 0.45 -36.69
N ASP A 27 27.58 0.56 -37.37
CA ASP A 27 28.53 1.66 -37.30
C ASP A 27 28.00 2.84 -38.13
N MET A 28 27.77 3.99 -37.53
CA MET A 28 27.56 5.25 -38.23
C MET A 28 28.58 6.30 -37.80
N LYS A 29 29.53 6.52 -38.67
CA LYS A 29 30.53 7.58 -38.63
C LYS A 29 29.89 8.97 -38.65
N GLY A 30 30.41 9.76 -37.82
CA GLY A 30 30.83 11.16 -37.80
C GLY A 30 30.11 12.23 -38.64
N ASN A 31 29.71 13.27 -37.94
CA ASN A 31 30.00 14.61 -38.49
C ASN A 31 30.27 15.58 -37.33
N LYS A 32 31.50 16.13 -37.32
CA LYS A 32 31.91 17.26 -36.50
C LYS A 32 31.54 18.53 -37.26
N SER A 33 30.86 19.46 -36.61
CA SER A 33 31.00 20.88 -36.97
C SER A 33 30.90 21.74 -35.71
N ASN A 34 31.94 22.54 -35.57
CA ASN A 34 32.20 23.61 -34.62
C ASN A 34 31.02 24.60 -34.51
N VAL A 35 30.80 25.15 -33.32
CA VAL A 35 30.67 26.61 -33.15
C VAL A 35 31.18 26.97 -31.75
N GLU A 36 32.11 27.92 -31.78
CA GLU A 36 32.76 28.58 -30.67
C GLU A 36 31.82 29.57 -29.93
N ASN A 37 32.14 29.76 -28.68
CA ASN A 37 32.14 30.98 -27.87
C ASN A 37 31.13 32.09 -28.16
N GLU A 38 30.36 32.41 -27.10
CA GLU A 38 30.23 33.80 -26.64
C GLU A 38 30.15 33.83 -25.12
N LYS A 39 31.24 34.40 -24.56
CA LYS A 39 31.32 34.93 -23.20
C LYS A 39 31.14 36.45 -23.28
N ALA A 40 30.66 37.01 -22.19
CA ALA A 40 30.69 38.42 -21.74
C ALA A 40 29.44 39.23 -22.06
N ASN A 41 28.76 39.81 -21.10
CA ASN A 41 29.18 40.92 -20.25
C ASN A 41 28.29 41.09 -19.01
N LEU A 42 28.94 41.24 -17.94
CA LEU A 42 28.71 41.98 -16.72
C LEU A 42 28.31 43.45 -17.01
N GLU A 43 27.48 43.99 -16.16
CA GLU A 43 27.78 45.09 -15.23
C GLU A 43 26.51 45.88 -14.84
N ASN A 44 26.32 45.96 -13.55
CA ASN A 44 25.95 47.08 -12.69
C ASN A 44 24.96 48.13 -13.20
N ASN A 45 23.89 48.29 -12.42
CA ASN A 45 23.57 49.64 -11.96
C ASN A 45 22.88 49.60 -10.56
N THR A 46 23.66 50.10 -9.60
CA THR A 46 23.24 50.54 -8.28
C THR A 46 22.87 52.01 -8.38
N GLN A 47 21.67 52.40 -7.96
CA GLN A 47 21.51 53.75 -7.41
C GLN A 47 20.35 53.79 -6.40
N LYS A 48 20.70 54.21 -5.23
CA LYS A 48 19.90 54.74 -4.14
C LYS A 48 19.07 55.92 -4.60
N ASP A 49 17.89 56.11 -3.94
CA ASP A 49 17.61 57.39 -3.30
C ASP A 49 16.52 57.22 -2.22
N GLU A 50 16.67 58.04 -1.19
CA GLU A 50 16.05 58.05 0.11
C GLU A 50 14.71 58.78 0.16
N ALA A 51 13.91 58.37 1.15
CA ALA A 51 13.11 59.17 2.08
C ALA A 51 11.98 60.07 1.57
N SER A 52 10.79 59.86 2.03
CA SER A 52 10.13 60.80 2.94
C SER A 52 8.76 60.31 3.42
N SER A 53 8.57 60.47 4.69
CA SER A 53 7.38 60.33 5.53
C SER A 53 6.12 60.98 5.00
N ASN A 54 4.92 60.37 5.23
CA ASN A 54 3.92 60.95 6.12
C ASN A 54 2.76 59.98 6.43
N LYS A 55 2.30 60.10 7.67
CA LYS A 55 1.11 59.51 8.28
C LYS A 55 -0.17 59.91 7.57
N GLU A 56 -1.17 59.06 7.52
CA GLU A 56 -2.41 59.25 8.30
C GLU A 56 -3.39 58.08 8.09
N ASN A 57 -4.09 57.80 9.17
CA ASN A 57 -5.14 56.86 9.45
C ASN A 57 -6.24 56.75 8.37
N SER A 58 -6.67 55.52 8.12
CA SER A 58 -8.09 55.20 8.15
C SER A 58 -8.32 53.69 8.31
N THR A 59 -8.97 53.34 9.39
CA THR A 59 -9.60 52.05 9.69
C THR A 59 -10.60 51.67 8.61
N ASP A 60 -10.44 50.49 8.04
CA ASP A 60 -11.61 49.70 7.66
C ASP A 60 -11.31 48.19 7.85
N ASN A 61 -12.06 47.62 8.80
CA ASN A 61 -12.09 46.21 9.14
C ASN A 61 -12.91 45.47 8.07
N THR A 62 -12.25 44.74 7.20
CA THR A 62 -12.93 43.66 6.50
C THR A 62 -12.17 42.34 6.83
N SER A 63 -12.59 41.73 7.92
CA SER A 63 -12.21 40.35 8.25
C SER A 63 -12.87 39.43 7.23
N GLU A 64 -12.10 39.03 6.21
CA GLU A 64 -12.44 37.84 5.43
C GLU A 64 -12.33 36.62 6.36
N LYS A 65 -13.49 36.18 6.84
CA LYS A 65 -13.65 34.86 7.43
C LYS A 65 -13.29 33.83 6.36
N SER A 66 -12.09 33.29 6.43
CA SER A 66 -11.81 31.99 5.86
C SER A 66 -12.72 30.98 6.57
N ASN A 67 -13.83 30.66 5.94
CA ASN A 67 -14.64 29.50 6.31
C ASN A 67 -13.81 28.25 6.01
N SER A 68 -12.96 27.84 6.97
CA SER A 68 -12.53 26.45 7.07
C SER A 68 -13.78 25.67 7.46
N ASN A 69 -14.40 25.01 6.50
CA ASN A 69 -15.32 23.92 6.76
C ASN A 69 -14.54 22.79 7.45
N ALA A 70 -14.29 22.95 8.73
CA ALA A 70 -14.08 21.83 9.63
C ALA A 70 -15.49 21.20 9.82
N GLU A 71 -15.90 20.39 8.86
CA GLU A 71 -16.92 19.39 9.10
C GLU A 71 -16.36 18.55 10.27
N ALA A 72 -16.96 18.72 11.45
CA ALA A 72 -16.63 17.93 12.62
C ALA A 72 -16.76 16.47 12.19
N THR A 73 -15.63 15.77 12.05
CA THR A 73 -15.57 14.35 11.71
C THR A 73 -16.39 13.62 12.75
N LYS A 74 -17.61 13.25 12.37
CA LYS A 74 -18.53 12.51 13.22
C LYS A 74 -17.76 11.27 13.69
N ASN A 75 -17.59 11.14 15.01
CA ASN A 75 -16.87 10.00 15.57
C ASN A 75 -17.56 8.71 15.09
N ARG A 76 -16.96 7.99 14.16
CA ARG A 76 -17.56 6.79 13.56
C ARG A 76 -17.69 5.63 14.54
N PHE A 77 -17.13 5.77 15.74
CA PHE A 77 -17.26 4.83 16.86
C PHE A 77 -18.34 5.25 17.88
N GLU A 78 -19.12 6.30 17.60
CA GLU A 78 -20.19 6.74 18.49
C GLU A 78 -21.21 5.61 18.76
N GLY A 79 -21.44 5.33 20.04
CA GLY A 79 -22.33 4.25 20.50
C GLY A 79 -21.70 2.85 20.54
N LEU A 80 -20.43 2.70 20.11
CA LEU A 80 -19.70 1.44 20.24
C LEU A 80 -18.94 1.40 21.57
N LYS A 81 -18.80 0.20 22.13
CA LYS A 81 -17.89 -0.01 23.27
C LYS A 81 -16.45 0.02 22.76
N THR A 82 -15.68 0.98 23.24
CA THR A 82 -14.28 1.20 22.85
C THR A 82 -13.35 0.97 24.03
N THR A 83 -12.10 0.63 23.74
CA THR A 83 -11.04 0.46 24.73
C THR A 83 -9.71 0.97 24.21
N SER A 84 -8.87 1.43 25.14
CA SER A 84 -7.45 1.71 24.91
C SER A 84 -6.53 0.69 25.61
N GLU A 85 -7.10 -0.38 26.16
CA GLU A 85 -6.31 -1.49 26.72
C GLU A 85 -5.65 -2.31 25.61
N ASP A 86 -4.58 -3.04 25.95
CA ASP A 86 -3.84 -3.84 24.96
C ASP A 86 -4.70 -4.99 24.42
N MET A 87 -4.85 -5.03 23.11
CA MET A 87 -5.60 -6.05 22.39
C MET A 87 -4.77 -6.59 21.21
N ASN A 88 -5.06 -7.82 20.85
CA ASN A 88 -4.56 -8.45 19.63
C ASN A 88 -5.50 -8.14 18.47
N ILE A 89 -5.04 -7.38 17.49
CA ILE A 89 -5.86 -6.92 16.36
C ILE A 89 -5.58 -7.80 15.14
N PRO A 90 -6.58 -8.49 14.58
CA PRO A 90 -6.42 -9.17 13.30
C PRO A 90 -6.30 -8.15 12.16
N VAL A 91 -5.19 -8.18 11.42
CA VAL A 91 -4.97 -7.44 10.18
C VAL A 91 -5.04 -8.43 9.03
N LEU A 92 -6.17 -8.45 8.32
CA LEU A 92 -6.43 -9.41 7.24
C LEU A 92 -5.73 -8.98 5.96
N CYS A 93 -5.07 -9.92 5.29
CA CYS A 93 -4.39 -9.71 4.01
C CYS A 93 -5.07 -10.53 2.91
N TYR A 94 -5.80 -9.85 2.05
CA TYR A 94 -6.30 -10.34 0.77
C TYR A 94 -5.35 -9.91 -0.36
N HIS A 95 -5.59 -10.39 -1.58
CA HIS A 95 -4.93 -9.89 -2.79
C HIS A 95 -5.98 -9.44 -3.80
N ASP A 96 -6.36 -10.25 -4.77
CA ASP A 96 -7.41 -9.88 -5.73
C ASP A 96 -8.79 -10.43 -5.34
N VAL A 97 -9.83 -9.66 -5.65
CA VAL A 97 -11.23 -10.12 -5.55
C VAL A 97 -11.80 -10.17 -6.96
N THR A 98 -11.96 -11.39 -7.50
CA THR A 98 -12.37 -11.59 -8.90
C THR A 98 -13.17 -12.89 -9.07
N PRO A 99 -14.19 -12.90 -9.94
CA PRO A 99 -14.89 -14.15 -10.29
C PRO A 99 -14.06 -15.05 -11.23
N ASN A 100 -13.02 -14.49 -11.88
CA ASN A 100 -12.21 -15.20 -12.86
C ASN A 100 -11.02 -15.90 -12.18
N ASN A 101 -11.22 -17.13 -11.73
CA ASN A 101 -10.19 -17.94 -11.08
C ASN A 101 -10.15 -19.37 -11.65
N PRO A 102 -9.77 -19.55 -12.94
CA PRO A 102 -9.85 -20.85 -13.63
C PRO A 102 -8.88 -21.91 -13.05
N ASN A 103 -7.78 -21.47 -12.42
CA ASN A 103 -6.74 -22.35 -11.87
C ASN A 103 -6.87 -22.56 -10.35
N ASN A 104 -7.96 -22.12 -9.75
CA ASN A 104 -8.15 -22.11 -8.29
C ASN A 104 -6.96 -21.51 -7.52
N ASN A 105 -6.44 -20.39 -8.02
CA ASN A 105 -5.38 -19.65 -7.36
C ASN A 105 -5.90 -19.12 -6.01
N GLU A 106 -5.20 -19.42 -4.94
CA GLU A 106 -5.61 -19.06 -3.59
C GLU A 106 -5.61 -17.55 -3.30
N LEU A 107 -4.84 -16.76 -4.09
CA LEU A 107 -4.78 -15.30 -3.99
C LEU A 107 -6.03 -14.61 -4.57
N LEU A 108 -6.79 -15.29 -5.44
CA LEU A 108 -7.93 -14.73 -6.17
C LEU A 108 -9.24 -15.12 -5.45
N VAL A 109 -9.71 -14.28 -4.54
CA VAL A 109 -10.92 -14.54 -3.76
C VAL A 109 -12.17 -14.24 -4.61
N ASN A 110 -13.12 -15.19 -4.64
CA ASN A 110 -14.39 -14.98 -5.32
C ASN A 110 -15.19 -13.85 -4.64
N PRO A 111 -15.82 -12.91 -5.39
CA PRO A 111 -16.60 -11.80 -4.83
C PRO A 111 -17.73 -12.23 -3.88
N GLU A 112 -18.40 -13.35 -4.15
CA GLU A 112 -19.46 -13.86 -3.28
C GLU A 112 -18.89 -14.33 -1.94
N LYS A 113 -17.73 -15.00 -1.96
CA LYS A 113 -17.01 -15.41 -0.75
C LYS A 113 -16.51 -14.19 0.03
N PHE A 114 -15.97 -13.18 -0.64
CA PHE A 114 -15.60 -11.93 0.01
C PHE A 114 -16.80 -11.26 0.67
N LYS A 115 -17.95 -11.20 -0.02
CA LYS A 115 -19.22 -10.69 0.54
C LYS A 115 -19.66 -11.48 1.76
N GLU A 116 -19.59 -12.82 1.72
CA GLU A 116 -19.93 -13.70 2.86
C GLU A 116 -19.03 -13.39 4.07
N GLN A 117 -17.73 -13.16 3.86
CA GLN A 117 -16.79 -12.80 4.92
C GLN A 117 -17.08 -11.41 5.50
N LEU A 118 -17.41 -10.40 4.66
CA LEU A 118 -17.82 -9.08 5.13
C LEU A 118 -19.14 -9.17 5.93
N GLN A 119 -20.09 -9.99 5.48
CA GLN A 119 -21.35 -10.25 6.21
C GLN A 119 -21.07 -10.89 7.57
N TYR A 120 -20.16 -11.87 7.63
CA TYR A 120 -19.74 -12.48 8.89
C TYR A 120 -19.17 -11.45 9.88
N LEU A 121 -18.29 -10.55 9.40
CA LEU A 121 -17.75 -9.46 10.24
C LEU A 121 -18.88 -8.61 10.82
N LYS A 122 -19.82 -8.20 9.98
CA LYS A 122 -20.99 -7.39 10.41
C LYS A 122 -21.86 -8.10 11.43
N ASP A 123 -22.25 -9.35 11.16
CA ASP A 123 -23.18 -10.14 12.00
C ASP A 123 -22.57 -10.49 13.36
N ASN A 124 -21.24 -10.55 13.42
CA ASN A 124 -20.49 -10.82 14.65
C ASN A 124 -19.98 -9.55 15.34
N ASN A 125 -20.46 -8.35 14.92
CA ASN A 125 -20.11 -7.05 15.49
C ASN A 125 -18.61 -6.71 15.42
N TYR A 126 -17.89 -7.19 14.41
CA TYR A 126 -16.57 -6.69 14.11
C TYR A 126 -16.68 -5.30 13.49
N THR A 127 -15.80 -4.41 13.91
CA THR A 127 -15.69 -3.05 13.37
C THR A 127 -14.39 -2.93 12.59
N PRO A 128 -14.45 -2.90 11.24
CA PRO A 128 -13.26 -2.60 10.47
C PRO A 128 -12.77 -1.18 10.75
N ILE A 129 -11.46 -1.05 11.03
CA ILE A 129 -10.77 0.21 11.30
C ILE A 129 -9.73 0.48 10.22
N THR A 130 -9.36 1.75 10.05
CA THR A 130 -8.30 2.19 9.14
C THR A 130 -6.92 1.92 9.75
N LEU A 131 -5.86 1.99 8.94
CA LEU A 131 -4.49 1.93 9.44
C LEU A 131 -4.11 3.17 10.24
N ASP A 132 -4.65 4.34 9.91
CA ASP A 132 -4.49 5.53 10.75
C ASP A 132 -5.09 5.33 12.14
N GLU A 133 -6.29 4.74 12.24
CA GLU A 133 -6.93 4.43 13.52
C GLU A 133 -6.16 3.34 14.30
N LEU A 134 -5.63 2.32 13.59
CA LEU A 134 -4.75 1.32 14.18
C LEU A 134 -3.47 1.96 14.72
N TYR A 135 -2.80 2.83 13.93
CA TYR A 135 -1.61 3.55 14.37
C TYR A 135 -1.88 4.39 15.61
N ASP A 136 -2.97 5.14 15.60
CA ASP A 136 -3.38 5.97 16.74
C ASP A 136 -3.65 5.13 18.00
N TYR A 137 -4.27 3.97 17.86
CA TYR A 137 -4.45 3.04 18.98
C TYR A 137 -3.10 2.50 19.47
N LEU A 138 -2.25 2.03 18.58
CA LEU A 138 -0.98 1.39 18.94
C LEU A 138 0.01 2.36 19.57
N ARG A 139 0.08 3.63 19.11
CA ARG A 139 1.15 4.58 19.45
C ARG A 139 0.68 5.83 20.19
N ASN A 140 -0.57 6.23 20.01
CA ASN A 140 -1.13 7.45 20.61
C ASN A 140 -2.19 7.14 21.68
N ASN A 141 -2.37 5.87 22.04
CA ASN A 141 -3.31 5.40 23.06
C ASN A 141 -4.76 5.84 22.83
N LYS A 142 -5.16 6.09 21.56
CA LYS A 142 -6.56 6.38 21.23
C LYS A 142 -7.42 5.12 21.33
N PRO A 143 -8.64 5.21 21.89
CA PRO A 143 -9.51 4.05 21.99
C PRO A 143 -10.07 3.64 20.63
N ILE A 144 -10.19 2.32 20.41
CA ILE A 144 -10.87 1.68 19.27
C ILE A 144 -11.94 0.71 19.76
N PRO A 145 -12.89 0.28 18.89
CA PRO A 145 -13.88 -0.73 19.25
C PRO A 145 -13.25 -2.04 19.71
N GLU A 146 -13.85 -2.70 20.73
CA GLU A 146 -13.32 -3.94 21.31
C GLU A 146 -13.21 -5.10 20.31
N LYS A 147 -14.01 -5.11 19.26
CA LYS A 147 -13.93 -6.09 18.15
C LYS A 147 -13.43 -5.42 16.87
N SER A 148 -12.26 -4.79 16.94
CA SER A 148 -11.64 -4.18 15.77
C SER A 148 -10.96 -5.22 14.86
N VAL A 149 -10.98 -4.97 13.57
CA VAL A 149 -10.30 -5.74 12.52
C VAL A 149 -9.80 -4.75 11.44
N VAL A 150 -8.68 -5.04 10.80
CA VAL A 150 -8.24 -4.28 9.63
C VAL A 150 -8.38 -5.16 8.39
N ILE A 151 -8.90 -4.58 7.30
CA ILE A 151 -9.01 -5.24 6.00
C ILE A 151 -7.96 -4.63 5.08
N THR A 152 -7.01 -5.44 4.62
CA THR A 152 -6.01 -5.00 3.63
C THR A 152 -6.08 -5.86 2.37
N LEU A 153 -5.80 -5.26 1.21
CA LEU A 153 -5.69 -5.95 -0.07
C LEU A 153 -4.37 -5.54 -0.71
N ASP A 154 -3.57 -6.52 -1.14
CA ASP A 154 -2.23 -6.27 -1.70
C ASP A 154 -2.27 -6.15 -3.23
N ASP A 155 -1.15 -5.70 -3.79
CA ASP A 155 -0.77 -5.58 -5.20
C ASP A 155 -1.47 -4.45 -5.96
N GLY A 156 -2.73 -4.11 -5.67
CA GLY A 156 -3.47 -3.08 -6.40
C GLY A 156 -4.11 -3.60 -7.69
N TYR A 157 -4.54 -4.87 -7.71
CA TYR A 157 -5.24 -5.48 -8.83
C TYR A 157 -6.54 -4.77 -9.20
N LYS A 158 -6.90 -4.86 -10.47
CA LYS A 158 -8.13 -4.25 -11.03
C LYS A 158 -9.41 -4.79 -10.39
N GLY A 159 -9.43 -6.07 -10.02
CA GLY A 159 -10.56 -6.70 -9.34
C GLY A 159 -10.89 -6.05 -8.00
N ASN A 160 -9.92 -5.44 -7.32
CA ASN A 160 -10.15 -4.70 -6.09
C ASN A 160 -11.06 -3.47 -6.31
N TYR A 161 -10.94 -2.78 -7.46
CA TYR A 161 -11.85 -1.71 -7.83
C TYR A 161 -13.19 -2.23 -8.35
N GLU A 162 -13.16 -3.27 -9.21
CA GLU A 162 -14.37 -3.75 -9.90
C GLU A 162 -15.31 -4.53 -8.97
N TYR A 163 -14.78 -5.27 -8.00
CA TYR A 163 -15.56 -6.19 -7.15
C TYR A 163 -15.46 -5.91 -5.66
N ALA A 164 -14.24 -5.69 -5.11
CA ALA A 164 -14.10 -5.47 -3.66
C ALA A 164 -14.65 -4.10 -3.24
N TYR A 165 -14.30 -3.04 -3.95
CA TYR A 165 -14.70 -1.67 -3.59
C TYR A 165 -16.22 -1.46 -3.53
N PRO A 166 -17.05 -1.92 -4.49
CA PRO A 166 -18.50 -1.84 -4.38
C PRO A 166 -19.04 -2.54 -3.13
N LEU A 167 -18.51 -3.70 -2.77
CA LEU A 167 -18.91 -4.43 -1.58
C LEU A 167 -18.49 -3.68 -0.31
N LEU A 168 -17.26 -3.18 -0.22
CA LEU A 168 -16.80 -2.37 0.91
C LEU A 168 -17.70 -1.13 1.12
N LYS A 169 -18.13 -0.48 0.02
CA LYS A 169 -19.11 0.63 0.08
C LYS A 169 -20.49 0.17 0.57
N GLU A 170 -20.99 -0.96 0.09
CA GLU A 170 -22.28 -1.55 0.54
C GLU A 170 -22.28 -1.76 2.06
N PHE A 171 -21.19 -2.32 2.60
CA PHE A 171 -21.03 -2.57 4.03
C PHE A 171 -20.60 -1.32 4.82
N LYS A 172 -20.19 -0.25 4.16
CA LYS A 172 -19.57 0.95 4.77
C LYS A 172 -18.31 0.61 5.57
N PHE A 173 -17.54 -0.33 5.09
CA PHE A 173 -16.31 -0.77 5.72
C PHE A 173 -15.11 -0.04 5.09
N PRO A 174 -14.23 0.57 5.90
CA PRO A 174 -12.94 1.02 5.41
C PRO A 174 -12.07 -0.19 5.08
N ALA A 175 -11.12 0.03 4.20
CA ALA A 175 -10.06 -0.92 3.89
C ALA A 175 -8.83 -0.17 3.39
N THR A 176 -7.70 -0.87 3.37
CA THR A 176 -6.44 -0.36 2.83
C THR A 176 -6.04 -1.19 1.61
N ILE A 177 -5.60 -0.54 0.54
CA ILE A 177 -4.99 -1.21 -0.61
C ILE A 177 -3.50 -0.86 -0.64
N PHE A 178 -2.65 -1.87 -0.52
CA PHE A 178 -1.22 -1.74 -0.71
C PHE A 178 -0.88 -1.92 -2.19
N VAL A 179 -0.45 -0.84 -2.85
CA VAL A 179 -0.31 -0.75 -4.30
C VAL A 179 1.14 -0.87 -4.72
N ILE A 180 1.44 -1.73 -5.69
CA ILE A 180 2.71 -1.76 -6.42
C ILE A 180 2.73 -0.54 -7.35
N SER A 181 3.41 0.52 -6.98
CA SER A 181 3.22 1.82 -7.63
C SER A 181 3.62 1.86 -9.11
N ASN A 182 4.61 1.06 -9.53
CA ASN A 182 5.03 0.95 -10.93
C ASN A 182 4.07 0.15 -11.81
N TYR A 183 3.08 -0.54 -11.20
CA TYR A 183 2.10 -1.32 -11.96
C TYR A 183 0.78 -0.57 -12.15
N VAL A 184 0.66 0.65 -11.61
CA VAL A 184 -0.52 1.50 -11.82
C VAL A 184 -0.72 1.77 -13.32
N GLY A 185 -1.88 1.37 -13.85
CA GLY A 185 -2.22 1.48 -15.28
C GLY A 185 -1.72 0.32 -16.15
N ALA A 186 -1.02 -0.67 -15.59
CA ALA A 186 -0.69 -1.90 -16.31
C ALA A 186 -1.95 -2.76 -16.49
N GLN A 187 -1.88 -3.72 -17.43
CA GLN A 187 -2.94 -4.72 -17.60
C GLN A 187 -3.20 -5.41 -16.24
N ASP A 188 -4.44 -5.67 -15.90
CA ASP A 188 -4.89 -6.33 -14.66
C ASP A 188 -4.67 -5.53 -13.37
N TYR A 189 -4.15 -4.30 -13.44
CA TYR A 189 -3.98 -3.39 -12.30
C TYR A 189 -4.88 -2.16 -12.39
N MET A 190 -5.13 -1.52 -11.25
CA MET A 190 -5.89 -0.27 -11.20
C MET A 190 -5.15 0.87 -11.89
N ILE A 191 -5.93 1.79 -12.46
CA ILE A 191 -5.41 3.05 -13.01
C ILE A 191 -5.44 4.17 -11.94
N ALA A 192 -4.69 5.25 -12.19
CA ALA A 192 -4.56 6.36 -11.25
C ALA A 192 -5.91 6.99 -10.83
N ASP A 193 -6.86 7.14 -11.76
CA ASP A 193 -8.17 7.72 -11.45
C ASP A 193 -8.98 6.82 -10.50
N GLN A 194 -8.88 5.50 -10.63
CA GLN A 194 -9.52 4.55 -9.72
C GLN A 194 -8.95 4.65 -8.29
N LEU A 195 -7.62 4.70 -8.16
CA LEU A 195 -6.96 4.90 -6.87
C LEU A 195 -7.38 6.21 -6.21
N LYS A 196 -7.44 7.29 -6.99
CA LYS A 196 -7.87 8.60 -6.52
C LYS A 196 -9.33 8.61 -6.08
N GLU A 197 -10.23 7.97 -6.86
CA GLU A 197 -11.63 7.82 -6.49
C GLU A 197 -11.77 7.07 -5.16
N MET A 198 -11.13 5.90 -5.02
CA MET A 198 -11.18 5.09 -3.82
C MET A 198 -10.66 5.85 -2.60
N SER A 199 -9.53 6.54 -2.75
CA SER A 199 -8.94 7.37 -1.69
C SER A 199 -9.88 8.50 -1.24
N ASN A 200 -10.60 9.14 -2.16
CA ASN A 200 -11.57 10.19 -1.84
C ASN A 200 -12.84 9.64 -1.15
N ASN A 201 -13.08 8.33 -1.26
CA ASN A 201 -14.24 7.66 -0.68
C ASN A 201 -13.90 6.76 0.53
N GLY A 202 -12.76 7.04 1.21
CA GLY A 202 -12.45 6.41 2.50
C GLY A 202 -11.71 5.09 2.43
N ILE A 203 -11.19 4.70 1.25
CA ILE A 203 -10.24 3.59 1.12
C ILE A 203 -8.82 4.17 1.21
N GLU A 204 -7.98 3.64 2.11
CA GLU A 204 -6.58 4.03 2.20
C GLU A 204 -5.80 3.39 1.04
N ILE A 205 -4.97 4.19 0.37
CA ILE A 205 -4.08 3.74 -0.70
C ILE A 205 -2.65 3.88 -0.18
N GLU A 206 -1.99 2.75 0.01
CA GLU A 206 -0.72 2.64 0.68
C GLU A 206 0.30 1.86 -0.16
N SER A 207 1.55 1.78 0.28
CA SER A 207 2.66 1.29 -0.52
C SER A 207 2.84 -0.24 -0.45
N HIS A 208 3.02 -0.87 -1.62
CA HIS A 208 3.54 -2.25 -1.75
C HIS A 208 4.88 -2.28 -2.51
N THR A 209 5.76 -1.32 -2.22
CA THR A 209 7.02 -1.03 -2.92
C THR A 209 6.82 -0.54 -4.36
N PHE A 210 7.93 -0.15 -5.02
CA PHE A 210 7.85 0.37 -6.38
C PHE A 210 7.63 -0.73 -7.43
N LYS A 211 8.31 -1.91 -7.27
CA LYS A 211 8.31 -3.00 -8.27
C LYS A 211 7.99 -4.38 -7.70
N HIS A 212 7.43 -4.45 -6.49
CA HIS A 212 7.22 -5.72 -5.81
C HIS A 212 8.51 -6.50 -5.50
N ASP A 213 9.58 -5.76 -5.13
CA ASP A 213 10.88 -6.34 -4.85
C ASP A 213 10.85 -7.16 -3.55
N ASP A 214 11.51 -8.34 -3.54
CA ASP A 214 11.82 -9.05 -2.29
C ASP A 214 12.88 -8.26 -1.52
N LEU A 215 12.44 -7.42 -0.57
CA LEU A 215 13.30 -6.52 0.18
C LEU A 215 14.40 -7.25 0.95
N SER A 216 14.17 -8.50 1.38
CA SER A 216 15.16 -9.30 2.11
C SER A 216 16.41 -9.61 1.29
N THR A 217 16.33 -9.51 -0.04
CA THR A 217 17.43 -9.79 -0.99
C THR A 217 18.19 -8.54 -1.42
N LEU A 218 17.68 -7.34 -1.10
CA LEU A 218 18.27 -6.06 -1.51
C LEU A 218 19.19 -5.51 -0.41
N ASP A 219 20.19 -4.73 -0.84
CA ASP A 219 20.95 -3.88 0.08
C ASP A 219 20.10 -2.71 0.60
N GLU A 220 20.52 -2.06 1.69
CA GLU A 220 19.75 -0.98 2.34
C GLU A 220 19.48 0.20 1.40
N ALA A 221 20.42 0.55 0.53
CA ALA A 221 20.26 1.68 -0.40
C ALA A 221 19.15 1.42 -1.42
N LYS A 222 19.11 0.21 -1.99
CA LYS A 222 18.05 -0.20 -2.92
C LYS A 222 16.71 -0.38 -2.24
N GLN A 223 16.70 -0.88 -1.01
CA GLN A 223 15.48 -0.94 -0.21
C GLN A 223 14.91 0.47 0.02
N LEU A 224 15.75 1.42 0.42
CA LEU A 224 15.34 2.81 0.62
C LEU A 224 14.84 3.46 -0.68
N GLU A 225 15.49 3.19 -1.82
CA GLU A 225 15.09 3.67 -3.14
C GLU A 225 13.68 3.19 -3.50
N THR A 226 13.44 1.87 -3.54
CA THR A 226 12.13 1.30 -3.94
C THR A 226 11.00 1.74 -3.00
N LEU A 227 11.30 1.91 -1.69
CA LEU A 227 10.33 2.40 -0.70
C LEU A 227 9.98 3.88 -0.91
N LYS A 228 10.98 4.75 -1.13
CA LYS A 228 10.76 6.18 -1.39
C LYS A 228 10.06 6.43 -2.73
N ASP A 229 10.48 5.74 -3.78
CA ASP A 229 9.91 5.91 -5.10
C ASP A 229 8.43 5.53 -5.12
N SER A 230 8.06 4.46 -4.39
CA SER A 230 6.67 4.06 -4.23
C SER A 230 5.85 5.13 -3.50
N LYS A 231 6.35 5.61 -2.35
CA LYS A 231 5.68 6.65 -1.56
C LYS A 231 5.40 7.89 -2.41
N VAL A 232 6.44 8.43 -3.06
CA VAL A 232 6.34 9.63 -3.89
C VAL A 232 5.38 9.44 -5.07
N ALA A 233 5.42 8.27 -5.74
CA ALA A 233 4.55 7.99 -6.87
C ALA A 233 3.07 7.95 -6.46
N LEU A 234 2.75 7.27 -5.35
CA LEU A 234 1.37 7.16 -4.87
C LEU A 234 0.86 8.48 -4.29
N GLU A 235 1.65 9.20 -3.51
CA GLU A 235 1.30 10.54 -2.99
C GLU A 235 0.97 11.52 -4.13
N LYS A 236 1.72 11.45 -5.23
CA LYS A 236 1.44 12.26 -6.44
C LYS A 236 0.10 11.91 -7.07
N ILE A 237 -0.29 10.64 -7.06
CA ILE A 237 -1.57 10.17 -7.64
C ILE A 237 -2.74 10.60 -6.76
N ILE A 238 -2.70 10.31 -5.46
CA ILE A 238 -3.85 10.47 -4.58
C ILE A 238 -3.93 11.85 -3.91
N GLY A 239 -2.80 12.59 -3.87
CA GLY A 239 -2.73 13.91 -3.23
C GLY A 239 -2.82 13.87 -1.70
N LYS A 240 -2.55 12.71 -1.08
CA LYS A 240 -2.56 12.48 0.37
C LYS A 240 -1.27 11.78 0.78
N PRO A 241 -0.87 11.84 2.08
CA PRO A 241 0.26 11.05 2.58
C PRO A 241 0.06 9.54 2.35
N VAL A 242 1.16 8.83 2.12
CA VAL A 242 1.27 7.37 2.06
C VAL A 242 2.17 6.94 3.21
N ASP A 243 1.58 6.56 4.32
CA ASP A 243 2.27 6.43 5.60
C ASP A 243 2.56 4.98 6.02
N PHE A 244 2.03 4.02 5.27
CA PHE A 244 2.14 2.60 5.58
C PHE A 244 2.71 1.81 4.41
N VAL A 245 3.42 0.71 4.72
CA VAL A 245 3.99 -0.17 3.69
C VAL A 245 3.76 -1.64 4.04
N ALA A 246 3.31 -2.43 3.07
CA ALA A 246 3.36 -3.89 3.16
C ALA A 246 4.58 -4.40 2.39
N TYR A 247 5.32 -5.33 3.00
CA TYR A 247 6.49 -5.93 2.37
C TYR A 247 6.08 -7.04 1.42
N PRO A 248 6.51 -7.02 0.14
CA PRO A 248 6.23 -8.10 -0.79
C PRO A 248 6.60 -9.47 -0.23
N PHE A 249 5.72 -10.45 -0.42
CA PHE A 249 5.86 -11.81 0.13
C PHE A 249 5.93 -11.88 1.66
N GLY A 250 5.68 -10.78 2.38
CA GLY A 250 5.93 -10.66 3.81
C GLY A 250 7.41 -10.67 4.19
N ARG A 251 8.34 -10.59 3.22
CA ARG A 251 9.78 -10.77 3.41
C ARG A 251 10.49 -9.47 3.72
N TYR A 252 11.30 -9.49 4.77
CA TYR A 252 12.06 -8.35 5.25
C TYR A 252 13.30 -8.81 6.02
N ASN A 253 14.20 -7.86 6.30
CA ASN A 253 15.36 -8.06 7.17
C ASN A 253 15.56 -6.84 8.08
N SER A 254 16.64 -6.80 8.86
CA SER A 254 16.92 -5.67 9.74
C SER A 254 17.09 -4.34 9.01
N SER A 255 17.67 -4.36 7.81
CA SER A 255 17.84 -3.17 6.97
C SER A 255 16.51 -2.66 6.41
N THR A 256 15.54 -3.54 6.16
CA THR A 256 14.20 -3.16 5.68
C THR A 256 13.50 -2.24 6.67
N ARG A 257 13.57 -2.54 7.97
CA ARG A 257 12.97 -1.69 9.01
C ARG A 257 13.59 -0.30 9.06
N VAL A 258 14.92 -0.24 8.96
CA VAL A 258 15.66 1.03 8.90
C VAL A 258 15.33 1.82 7.63
N ALA A 259 15.24 1.14 6.49
CA ALA A 259 14.90 1.76 5.22
C ALA A 259 13.45 2.31 5.21
N ALA A 260 12.48 1.57 5.77
CA ALA A 260 11.09 2.01 5.89
C ALA A 260 10.96 3.26 6.79
N GLU A 261 11.66 3.29 7.93
CA GLU A 261 11.73 4.46 8.80
C GLU A 261 12.35 5.66 8.09
N LYS A 262 13.50 5.48 7.42
CA LYS A 262 14.18 6.52 6.64
C LYS A 262 13.35 7.00 5.43
N ALA A 263 12.49 6.16 4.88
CA ALA A 263 11.55 6.53 3.82
C ALA A 263 10.36 7.35 4.36
N GLY A 264 10.18 7.41 5.68
CA GLY A 264 9.14 8.19 6.33
C GLY A 264 7.79 7.46 6.44
N TYR A 265 7.80 6.12 6.45
CA TYR A 265 6.63 5.34 6.81
C TYR A 265 6.42 5.31 8.33
N LYS A 266 5.18 5.13 8.75
CA LYS A 266 4.79 5.01 10.17
C LYS A 266 4.75 3.54 10.64
N LEU A 267 4.20 2.64 9.78
CA LEU A 267 4.15 1.20 10.02
C LEU A 267 4.60 0.42 8.77
N GLY A 268 5.21 -0.75 9.02
CA GLY A 268 5.57 -1.73 8.01
C GLY A 268 5.02 -3.10 8.34
N PHE A 269 4.37 -3.76 7.38
CA PHE A 269 3.63 -5.00 7.57
C PHE A 269 4.32 -6.18 6.89
N ASN A 270 4.46 -7.27 7.65
CA ASN A 270 4.87 -8.60 7.19
C ASN A 270 3.65 -9.49 6.87
N LEU A 271 3.86 -10.81 6.82
CA LEU A 271 2.82 -11.82 6.61
C LEU A 271 3.10 -13.09 7.46
N ASN A 272 3.47 -12.91 8.73
CA ASN A 272 3.81 -14.02 9.62
C ASN A 272 2.60 -14.77 10.18
N GLY A 273 1.38 -14.23 10.02
CA GLY A 273 0.15 -14.91 10.40
C GLY A 273 -0.29 -14.72 11.85
N ASN A 274 0.34 -13.81 12.61
CA ASN A 274 -0.07 -13.48 13.96
C ASN A 274 -0.99 -12.25 13.97
N PHE A 275 -1.51 -11.91 15.15
CA PHE A 275 -2.19 -10.66 15.40
C PHE A 275 -1.18 -9.53 15.65
N THR A 276 -1.56 -8.32 15.31
CA THR A 276 -0.80 -7.10 15.63
C THR A 276 -1.19 -6.60 17.03
N ASP A 277 -0.19 -6.22 17.84
CA ASP A 277 -0.38 -5.62 19.15
C ASP A 277 0.59 -4.45 19.42
N ARG A 278 0.49 -3.83 20.60
CA ARG A 278 1.32 -2.67 20.98
C ARG A 278 2.80 -2.99 21.22
N LYS A 279 3.15 -4.26 21.41
CA LYS A 279 4.53 -4.71 21.65
C LYS A 279 5.29 -4.89 20.33
N ASP A 280 4.57 -4.96 19.22
CA ASP A 280 5.18 -5.09 17.91
C ASP A 280 6.03 -3.86 17.57
N ASN A 281 7.12 -4.11 16.87
CA ASN A 281 7.91 -3.04 16.26
C ASN A 281 7.13 -2.39 15.11
N ASN A 282 7.17 -1.06 15.00
CA ASN A 282 6.46 -0.30 13.96
C ASN A 282 6.67 -0.85 12.54
N PHE A 283 7.83 -1.39 12.26
CA PHE A 283 8.20 -1.91 10.94
C PHE A 283 8.24 -3.45 10.93
N ASN A 284 7.40 -4.08 11.76
CA ASN A 284 7.23 -5.53 11.84
C ASN A 284 5.83 -5.91 12.33
N MET A 285 4.80 -5.22 11.81
CA MET A 285 3.41 -5.52 12.11
C MET A 285 2.98 -6.80 11.42
N ASP A 286 2.29 -7.66 12.13
CA ASP A 286 1.84 -8.94 11.61
C ASP A 286 0.53 -8.82 10.83
N ARG A 287 0.37 -9.64 9.78
CA ARG A 287 -0.88 -9.78 9.04
C ARG A 287 -1.24 -11.25 8.85
N ILE A 288 -2.52 -11.50 8.69
CA ILE A 288 -3.11 -12.83 8.53
C ILE A 288 -3.60 -12.98 7.10
N TYR A 289 -2.97 -13.87 6.34
CA TYR A 289 -3.34 -14.19 4.97
C TYR A 289 -4.73 -14.82 4.89
N VAL A 290 -5.58 -14.34 3.97
CA VAL A 290 -6.90 -14.91 3.66
C VAL A 290 -6.86 -15.53 2.27
N SER A 291 -7.12 -16.83 2.21
CA SER A 291 -7.10 -17.62 0.98
C SER A 291 -8.50 -17.80 0.37
N ASN A 292 -8.58 -17.86 -0.97
CA ASN A 292 -9.80 -18.31 -1.65
C ASN A 292 -10.23 -19.72 -1.20
N ASN A 293 -9.30 -20.53 -0.71
CA ASN A 293 -9.59 -21.89 -0.23
C ASN A 293 -10.11 -21.93 1.21
N ASP A 294 -10.14 -20.80 1.92
CA ASP A 294 -10.68 -20.76 3.28
C ASP A 294 -12.20 -20.99 3.26
N SER A 295 -12.67 -21.89 4.11
CA SER A 295 -14.09 -21.94 4.49
C SER A 295 -14.43 -20.79 5.43
N LEU A 296 -15.73 -20.48 5.61
CA LEU A 296 -16.15 -19.48 6.59
C LEU A 296 -15.66 -19.82 8.00
N GLN A 297 -15.67 -21.09 8.39
CA GLN A 297 -15.12 -21.54 9.67
C GLN A 297 -13.61 -21.28 9.78
N LYS A 298 -12.85 -21.46 8.68
CA LYS A 298 -11.42 -21.12 8.67
C LYS A 298 -11.21 -19.63 8.78
N PHE A 299 -12.03 -18.82 8.10
CA PHE A 299 -12.01 -17.36 8.23
C PHE A 299 -12.29 -16.92 9.67
N GLU A 300 -13.30 -17.50 10.34
CA GLU A 300 -13.57 -17.28 11.76
C GLU A 300 -12.33 -17.59 12.64
N SER A 301 -11.66 -18.72 12.39
CA SER A 301 -10.46 -19.07 13.13
C SER A 301 -9.30 -18.06 12.96
N ARG A 302 -9.24 -17.39 11.80
CA ARG A 302 -8.25 -16.32 11.55
C ARG A 302 -8.55 -15.06 12.37
N LEU A 303 -9.80 -14.81 12.72
CA LEU A 303 -10.20 -13.66 13.52
C LEU A 303 -10.07 -13.91 15.03
N THR A 304 -10.10 -15.16 15.45
CA THR A 304 -10.14 -15.53 16.88
C THR A 304 -8.85 -16.18 17.39
N GLY A 305 -7.94 -16.55 16.49
CA GLY A 305 -6.71 -17.28 16.84
C GLY A 305 -6.94 -18.70 17.35
N ARG A 306 -8.10 -19.32 17.01
CA ARG A 306 -8.51 -20.64 17.50
C ARG A 306 -8.60 -21.66 16.37
#